data_24e5aaa10563591537c90a4086ca2d7c
#
_entry.id   24e5aaa10563591537c90a4086ca2d7c
#
_cell.length_a   1.000
_cell.length_b   1.000
_cell.length_c   1.000
_cell.angle_alpha   90.00
_cell.angle_beta   90.00
_cell.angle_gamma   90.00
#
_symmetry.space_group_name_H-M   'P 1'
#
loop_
_entity.id
_entity.type
_entity.pdbx_description
1 polymer ?
#
loop_
_entity_poly.entity_id
_entity_poly.type
_entity_poly.pdbx_seq_one_letter_code
_entity_poly.pdbx_strand_id
1 'polypeptide(L)'
;MIICLTRSNMPLNPEISRFIREHLDDNPDQLLWKKNEYPDDRVVLAVEQIQARENIKEKLPSWYACRDIFYPSRLSTEQCSSETTAPYKARLATGNSLCDLTGGLGVDTYFFSRQIGKV
;
A
#
# COMPACT_ATOMS: atom_id res chain seq x y z
N MET A 1 15.10 2.37 0.11
CA MET A 1 14.42 1.11 0.42
C MET A 1 12.91 1.35 0.32
N ILE A 2 12.30 0.85 -0.71
CA ILE A 2 10.84 0.80 -0.78
C ILE A 2 10.45 -0.19 0.30
N ILE A 3 9.73 0.26 1.34
CA ILE A 3 8.94 -0.65 2.16
C ILE A 3 7.71 -1.03 1.32
N CYS A 4 7.94 -1.61 0.17
CA CYS A 4 7.01 -2.54 -0.38
C CYS A 4 7.01 -3.70 0.61
N LEU A 5 5.89 -3.96 1.25
CA LEU A 5 5.64 -5.27 1.80
C LEU A 5 5.65 -6.21 0.59
N THR A 6 6.86 -6.57 0.20
CA THR A 6 7.08 -7.54 -0.87
C THR A 6 6.46 -8.87 -0.45
N ARG A 7 6.20 -9.70 -1.42
CA ARG A 7 5.62 -11.04 -1.27
C ARG A 7 6.22 -11.86 -0.09
N SER A 8 7.49 -11.61 0.25
CA SER A 8 8.21 -12.27 1.35
C SER A 8 7.85 -11.74 2.75
N ASN A 9 7.25 -10.57 2.85
CA ASN A 9 6.89 -9.93 4.13
C ASN A 9 5.37 -9.87 4.37
N MET A 10 4.57 -10.50 3.51
CA MET A 10 3.13 -10.60 3.76
C MET A 10 2.88 -11.60 4.88
N PRO A 11 2.20 -11.19 5.97
CA PRO A 11 1.87 -12.08 7.08
C PRO A 11 0.74 -13.06 6.72
N LEU A 12 0.42 -13.19 5.45
CA LEU A 12 -0.71 -13.96 4.96
C LEU A 12 -0.28 -15.31 4.38
N ASN A 13 -1.15 -16.31 4.53
CA ASN A 13 -1.02 -17.58 3.85
C ASN A 13 -0.84 -17.35 2.33
N PRO A 14 0.08 -18.09 1.65
CA PRO A 14 0.31 -17.98 0.22
C PRO A 14 -0.95 -18.14 -0.66
N GLU A 15 -1.90 -18.96 -0.23
CA GLU A 15 -3.19 -19.14 -0.91
C GLU A 15 -4.05 -17.88 -0.86
N ILE A 16 -4.11 -17.22 0.32
CA ILE A 16 -4.84 -15.98 0.50
C ILE A 16 -4.19 -14.86 -0.30
N SER A 17 -2.88 -14.78 -0.30
CA SER A 17 -2.13 -13.79 -1.09
C SER A 17 -2.39 -13.95 -2.59
N ARG A 18 -2.43 -15.19 -3.09
CA ARG A 18 -2.77 -15.49 -4.48
C ARG A 18 -4.22 -15.10 -4.79
N PHE A 19 -5.16 -15.47 -3.93
CA PHE A 19 -6.57 -15.12 -4.07
C PHE A 19 -6.77 -13.61 -4.18
N ILE A 20 -6.16 -12.83 -3.28
CA ILE A 20 -6.22 -11.37 -3.30
C ILE A 20 -5.72 -10.83 -4.65
N ARG A 21 -4.57 -11.31 -5.11
CA ARG A 21 -3.97 -10.86 -6.37
C ARG A 21 -4.84 -11.15 -7.58
N GLU A 22 -5.47 -12.31 -7.63
CA GLU A 22 -6.35 -12.73 -8.73
C GLU A 22 -7.63 -11.91 -8.79
N HIS A 23 -8.10 -11.37 -7.65
CA HIS A 23 -9.36 -10.64 -7.54
C HIS A 23 -9.21 -9.12 -7.41
N LEU A 24 -8.00 -8.57 -7.59
CA LEU A 24 -7.76 -7.12 -7.43
C LEU A 24 -8.56 -6.24 -8.39
N ASP A 25 -8.98 -6.75 -9.52
CA ASP A 25 -9.75 -6.01 -10.53
C ASP A 25 -11.26 -6.30 -10.47
N ASP A 26 -11.69 -7.14 -9.52
CA ASP A 26 -13.09 -7.51 -9.35
C ASP A 26 -13.89 -6.39 -8.65
N ASN A 27 -15.20 -6.40 -8.85
CA ASN A 27 -16.10 -5.52 -8.12
C ASN A 27 -16.16 -5.97 -6.64
N PRO A 28 -15.82 -5.09 -5.67
CA PRO A 28 -15.77 -5.45 -4.25
C PRO A 28 -17.13 -5.88 -3.70
N ASP A 29 -18.24 -5.30 -4.15
CA ASP A 29 -19.58 -5.66 -3.67
C ASP A 29 -19.98 -7.06 -4.14
N GLN A 30 -19.68 -7.40 -5.38
CA GLN A 30 -19.93 -8.74 -5.93
C GLN A 30 -19.04 -9.80 -5.25
N LEU A 31 -17.79 -9.43 -4.92
CA LEU A 31 -16.87 -10.31 -4.24
C LEU A 31 -17.34 -10.62 -2.81
N LEU A 32 -17.93 -9.63 -2.12
CA LEU A 32 -18.50 -9.82 -0.78
C LEU A 32 -19.63 -10.87 -0.73
N TRP A 33 -20.39 -11.04 -1.82
CA TRP A 33 -21.43 -12.09 -1.88
C TRP A 33 -20.86 -13.50 -1.78
N LYS A 34 -19.59 -13.67 -2.15
CA LYS A 34 -18.88 -14.96 -2.07
C LYS A 34 -18.27 -15.23 -0.69
N LYS A 35 -18.45 -14.35 0.28
CA LYS A 35 -17.82 -14.47 1.60
C LYS A 35 -18.11 -15.82 2.27
N ASN A 36 -19.34 -16.33 2.15
CA ASN A 36 -19.76 -17.59 2.76
C ASN A 36 -19.25 -18.86 2.04
N GLU A 37 -18.66 -18.71 0.83
CA GLU A 37 -18.09 -19.81 0.07
C GLU A 37 -16.70 -20.23 0.59
N TYR A 38 -16.08 -19.39 1.43
CA TYR A 38 -14.74 -19.59 1.96
C TYR A 38 -14.75 -19.65 3.48
N PRO A 39 -13.93 -20.53 4.10
CA PRO A 39 -13.90 -20.72 5.55
C PRO A 39 -13.12 -19.64 6.30
N ASP A 40 -12.36 -18.82 5.60
CA ASP A 40 -11.48 -17.78 6.15
C ASP A 40 -11.88 -16.38 5.67
N ASP A 41 -11.13 -15.36 6.12
CA ASP A 41 -11.38 -13.95 5.81
C ASP A 41 -10.79 -13.50 4.46
N ARG A 42 -10.42 -14.41 3.55
CA ARG A 42 -9.79 -14.05 2.27
C ARG A 42 -10.59 -13.07 1.43
N VAL A 43 -11.91 -13.21 1.41
CA VAL A 43 -12.80 -12.30 0.67
C VAL A 43 -12.78 -10.91 1.28
N VAL A 44 -12.85 -10.79 2.61
CA VAL A 44 -12.79 -9.49 3.30
C VAL A 44 -11.45 -8.82 3.05
N LEU A 45 -10.34 -9.56 3.17
CA LEU A 45 -9.00 -9.06 2.90
C LEU A 45 -8.83 -8.60 1.44
N ALA A 46 -9.37 -9.35 0.48
CA ALA A 46 -9.35 -8.96 -0.92
C ALA A 46 -10.12 -7.65 -1.17
N VAL A 47 -11.30 -7.51 -0.59
CA VAL A 47 -12.11 -6.28 -0.68
C VAL A 47 -11.37 -5.08 -0.07
N GLU A 48 -10.75 -5.24 1.09
CA GLU A 48 -9.92 -4.20 1.71
C GLU A 48 -8.76 -3.77 0.80
N GLN A 49 -8.08 -4.71 0.15
CA GLN A 49 -6.99 -4.41 -0.80
C GLN A 49 -7.49 -3.69 -2.05
N ILE A 50 -8.64 -4.08 -2.60
CA ILE A 50 -9.27 -3.39 -3.73
C ILE A 50 -9.57 -1.94 -3.37
N GLN A 51 -10.20 -1.71 -2.22
CA GLN A 51 -10.55 -0.37 -1.75
C GLN A 51 -9.31 0.48 -1.46
N ALA A 52 -8.30 -0.10 -0.83
CA ALA A 52 -7.03 0.59 -0.57
C ALA A 52 -6.33 1.02 -1.87
N ARG A 53 -6.32 0.16 -2.88
CA ARG A 53 -5.77 0.49 -4.21
C ARG A 53 -6.54 1.62 -4.90
N GLU A 54 -7.86 1.61 -4.84
CA GLU A 54 -8.65 2.69 -5.43
C GLU A 54 -8.35 4.05 -4.77
N ASN A 55 -8.11 4.09 -3.47
CA ASN A 55 -7.75 5.31 -2.77
C ASN A 55 -6.42 5.93 -3.24
N ILE A 56 -5.48 5.11 -3.70
CA ILE A 56 -4.16 5.59 -4.14
C ILE A 56 -4.05 5.81 -5.65
N LYS A 57 -5.02 5.40 -6.42
CA LYS A 57 -4.99 5.40 -7.88
C LYS A 57 -4.54 6.72 -8.48
N GLU A 58 -5.09 7.83 -7.99
CA GLU A 58 -4.74 9.17 -8.45
C GLU A 58 -3.54 9.77 -7.72
N LYS A 59 -3.36 9.44 -6.44
CA LYS A 59 -2.26 9.96 -5.63
C LYS A 59 -0.92 9.32 -5.94
N LEU A 60 -0.92 8.01 -6.17
CA LEU A 60 0.28 7.17 -6.31
C LEU A 60 0.14 6.24 -7.53
N PRO A 61 0.04 6.76 -8.76
CA PRO A 61 -0.17 5.94 -9.94
C PRO A 61 0.91 4.88 -10.16
N SER A 62 2.16 5.16 -9.81
CA SER A 62 3.25 4.18 -9.89
C SER A 62 3.06 3.00 -8.93
N TRP A 63 2.56 3.26 -7.74
CA TRP A 63 2.26 2.22 -6.75
C TRP A 63 1.02 1.42 -7.16
N TYR A 64 0.00 2.11 -7.67
CA TYR A 64 -1.19 1.45 -8.20
C TYR A 64 -0.85 0.47 -9.33
N ALA A 65 0.10 0.81 -10.19
CA ALA A 65 0.55 -0.06 -11.26
C ALA A 65 1.26 -1.33 -10.74
N CYS A 66 1.82 -1.30 -9.53
CA CYS A 66 2.46 -2.45 -8.91
C CYS A 66 1.42 -3.32 -8.19
N ARG A 67 1.15 -4.51 -8.74
CA ARG A 67 0.13 -5.44 -8.19
C ARG A 67 0.62 -6.23 -6.97
N ASP A 68 1.90 -6.21 -6.69
CA ASP A 68 2.52 -6.96 -5.58
C ASP A 68 2.58 -6.18 -4.26
N ILE A 69 2.09 -4.94 -4.24
CA ILE A 69 2.00 -4.14 -3.02
C ILE A 69 0.78 -4.58 -2.21
N PHE A 70 1.03 -4.89 -0.94
CA PHE A 70 -0.01 -5.11 0.06
C PHE A 70 -0.14 -3.87 0.95
N TYR A 71 -1.36 -3.35 1.08
CA TYR A 71 -1.64 -2.16 1.87
C TYR A 71 -2.10 -2.54 3.27
N PRO A 72 -1.43 -2.05 4.33
CA PRO A 72 -1.71 -2.48 5.70
C PRO A 72 -3.07 -2.02 6.22
N SER A 73 -3.57 -0.87 5.75
CA SER A 73 -4.90 -0.40 6.09
C SER A 73 -5.43 0.60 5.06
N ARG A 74 -6.74 0.69 4.97
CA ARG A 74 -7.42 1.70 4.16
C ARG A 74 -7.08 3.13 4.63
N LEU A 75 -7.03 3.34 5.95
CA LEU A 75 -6.70 4.64 6.54
C LEU A 75 -5.32 5.13 6.11
N SER A 76 -4.33 4.24 6.08
CA SER A 76 -2.97 4.58 5.61
C SER A 76 -2.96 5.06 4.17
N THR A 77 -3.80 4.49 3.30
CA THR A 77 -3.91 4.92 1.90
C THR A 77 -4.66 6.24 1.75
N GLU A 78 -5.66 6.50 2.57
CA GLU A 78 -6.39 7.78 2.57
C GLU A 78 -5.50 8.94 3.02
N GLN A 79 -4.66 8.73 4.02
CA GLN A 79 -3.83 9.77 4.65
C GLN A 79 -2.44 9.93 4.04
N CYS A 80 -2.02 9.07 3.12
CA CYS A 80 -0.70 9.15 2.52
C CYS A 80 -0.52 10.39 1.63
N SER A 81 0.72 10.85 1.49
CA SER A 81 1.09 11.88 0.54
C SER A 81 1.02 11.37 -0.90
N SER A 82 0.78 12.27 -1.85
CA SER A 82 0.83 11.96 -3.28
C SER A 82 2.27 11.89 -3.81
N GLU A 83 2.42 11.32 -5.00
CA GLU A 83 3.70 11.31 -5.74
C GLU A 83 4.20 12.71 -6.13
N THR A 84 3.34 13.71 -6.09
CA THR A 84 3.71 15.12 -6.31
C THR A 84 4.09 15.83 -5.03
N THR A 85 3.37 15.56 -3.94
CA THR A 85 3.59 16.22 -2.64
C THR A 85 4.82 15.67 -1.91
N ALA A 86 5.02 14.36 -1.92
CA ALA A 86 6.14 13.74 -1.19
C ALA A 86 7.53 14.17 -1.71
N PRO A 87 7.80 14.24 -3.02
CA PRO A 87 9.07 14.79 -3.53
C PRO A 87 9.27 16.25 -3.17
N TYR A 88 8.21 17.05 -3.14
CA TYR A 88 8.29 18.45 -2.70
C TYR A 88 8.72 18.54 -1.24
N LYS A 89 8.10 17.78 -0.35
CA LYS A 89 8.51 17.70 1.06
C LYS A 89 9.97 17.26 1.21
N ALA A 90 10.39 16.26 0.45
CA ALA A 90 11.76 15.76 0.48
C ALA A 90 12.78 16.85 0.15
N ARG A 91 12.47 17.72 -0.83
CA ARG A 91 13.34 18.84 -1.19
C ARG A 91 13.49 19.90 -0.09
N LEU A 92 12.52 20.00 0.81
CA LEU A 92 12.60 20.92 1.96
C LEU A 92 13.44 20.36 3.11
N ALA A 93 13.66 19.06 3.13
CA ALA A 93 14.46 18.39 4.16
C ALA A 93 15.95 18.61 3.89
N THR A 94 16.68 19.02 4.94
CA THR A 94 18.12 19.25 4.91
C THR A 94 18.79 18.43 6.01
N GLY A 95 20.04 18.05 5.80
CA GLY A 95 20.83 17.29 6.77
C GLY A 95 21.19 15.88 6.29
N ASN A 96 21.93 15.15 7.13
CA ASN A 96 22.44 13.83 6.79
C ASN A 96 21.57 12.68 7.32
N SER A 97 20.65 12.99 8.22
CA SER A 97 19.71 12.02 8.79
C SER A 97 18.35 12.67 9.06
N LEU A 98 17.31 11.86 8.96
CA LEU A 98 15.93 12.26 9.20
C LEU A 98 15.18 11.14 9.93
N CYS A 99 14.33 11.50 10.86
CA CYS A 99 13.43 10.57 11.53
C CYS A 99 11.98 10.89 11.16
N ASP A 100 11.30 9.95 10.54
CA ASP A 100 9.85 10.04 10.24
C ASP A 100 9.07 9.36 11.36
N LEU A 101 8.40 10.15 12.19
CA LEU A 101 7.60 9.68 13.31
C LEU A 101 6.18 9.25 12.91
N THR A 102 5.77 9.56 11.70
CA THR A 102 4.39 9.32 11.21
C THR A 102 4.30 8.29 10.09
N GLY A 103 5.37 7.58 9.81
CA GLY A 103 5.59 6.58 8.74
C GLY A 103 4.41 6.21 7.85
N GLY A 104 3.30 5.80 8.43
CA GLY A 104 2.07 5.45 7.70
C GLY A 104 2.30 4.43 6.60
N LEU A 105 1.94 4.77 5.35
CA LEU A 105 2.20 3.95 4.17
C LEU A 105 3.67 3.98 3.71
N GLY A 106 4.49 4.88 4.29
CA GLY A 106 5.91 5.00 3.97
C GLY A 106 6.23 5.81 2.71
N VAL A 107 5.26 6.53 2.15
CA VAL A 107 5.47 7.33 0.92
C VAL A 107 6.48 8.45 1.16
N ASP A 108 6.28 9.25 2.20
CA ASP A 108 7.21 10.34 2.55
C ASP A 108 8.59 9.77 2.87
N THR A 109 8.67 8.70 3.66
CA THR A 109 9.92 8.01 4.01
C THR A 109 10.68 7.54 2.75
N TYR A 110 9.97 7.01 1.78
CA TYR A 110 10.57 6.59 0.51
C TYR A 110 11.23 7.76 -0.23
N PHE A 111 10.53 8.89 -0.38
CA PHE A 111 11.09 10.05 -1.07
C PHE A 111 12.21 10.73 -0.27
N PHE A 112 12.11 10.79 1.06
CA PHE A 112 13.20 11.26 1.91
C PHE A 112 14.45 10.38 1.77
N SER A 113 14.30 9.06 1.73
CA SER A 113 15.44 8.14 1.61
C SER A 113 16.22 8.29 0.31
N ARG A 114 15.62 8.85 -0.72
CA ARG A 114 16.30 9.14 -1.99
C ARG A 114 17.15 10.40 -1.94
N GLN A 115 16.93 11.26 -0.99
CA GLN A 115 17.61 12.55 -0.85
C GLN A 115 18.51 12.63 0.38
N ILE A 116 18.14 11.95 1.45
CA ILE A 116 18.88 11.93 2.72
C ILE A 116 19.49 10.55 2.92
N GLY A 117 20.77 10.51 3.30
CA GLY A 117 21.51 9.26 3.40
C GLY A 117 20.99 8.27 4.47
N LYS A 118 20.28 8.78 5.47
CA LYS A 118 19.72 7.97 6.56
C LYS A 118 18.33 8.46 6.95
N VAL A 119 17.35 7.62 6.76
CA VAL A 119 15.97 7.87 7.19
C VAL A 119 15.48 6.76 8.10
#